data_d778c8f056772f12941648b3318ea9ac
#
_entry.id   d778c8f056772f12941648b3318ea9ac
#
_cell.length_a   1.000
_cell.length_b   1.000
_cell.length_c   1.000
_cell.angle_alpha   90.00
_cell.angle_beta   90.00
_cell.angle_gamma   90.00
#
_symmetry.space_group_name_H-M   'P 1'
#
loop_
_entity.id
_entity.type
_entity.pdbx_description
1 polymer ?
#
loop_
_entity_poly.entity_id
_entity_poly.type
_entity_poly.pdbx_seq_one_letter_code
_entity_poly.pdbx_strand_id
1 'polypeptide(L)'
;LDDAKKFYKDFYGASNGQLTIVGDFDEKEISALTKQLFADWKSPRPFTRIKQEYHAIAPINKSFETPDKANAFFIARLNVKIRDDNPDYAALALGNYMLGGGFLNSRLATRIRQKEGLSYGVGSSFNASSLDETGSFFANAIYAPENADKLEAAFRDEIRKATTEGFTAEEVEAAKSGYLQSRQLSRAQDRELAGRLNSYLYLDRTIAFDAAFEEQIKNLTPAQVNAAMKKYITPDSITIIKAGDFAKAKEKLKTVQ
;
A
#
# COMPACT_ATOMS: atom_id res chain seq x y z
N LEU A 1 23.63 2.49 -20.67
CA LEU A 1 24.40 3.28 -19.71
C LEU A 1 24.48 4.74 -20.14
N ASP A 2 24.71 5.04 -21.42
CA ASP A 2 24.88 6.41 -21.93
C ASP A 2 23.60 7.24 -21.82
N ASP A 3 22.43 6.63 -22.04
CA ASP A 3 21.14 7.28 -21.81
C ASP A 3 20.94 7.66 -20.34
N ALA A 4 21.35 6.80 -19.41
CA ALA A 4 21.30 7.10 -17.98
C ALA A 4 22.22 8.25 -17.60
N LYS A 5 23.45 8.29 -18.13
CA LYS A 5 24.39 9.39 -17.94
C LYS A 5 23.86 10.70 -18.52
N LYS A 6 23.28 10.63 -19.71
CA LYS A 6 22.65 11.79 -20.36
C LYS A 6 21.49 12.32 -19.51
N PHE A 7 20.59 11.44 -19.07
CA PHE A 7 19.48 11.81 -18.20
C PHE A 7 19.96 12.47 -16.90
N TYR A 8 20.98 11.89 -16.24
CA TYR A 8 21.56 12.48 -15.04
C TYR A 8 22.10 13.88 -15.30
N LYS A 9 22.87 14.09 -16.38
CA LYS A 9 23.40 15.40 -16.74
C LYS A 9 22.31 16.43 -17.07
N ASP A 10 21.21 16.00 -17.70
CA ASP A 10 20.17 16.88 -18.16
C ASP A 10 19.21 17.31 -17.03
N PHE A 11 19.01 16.48 -16.01
CA PHE A 11 17.93 16.69 -15.04
C PHE A 11 18.37 16.78 -13.58
N TYR A 12 19.47 16.10 -13.18
CA TYR A 12 19.84 16.06 -11.78
C TYR A 12 20.54 17.33 -11.32
N GLY A 13 20.23 17.71 -10.09
CA GLY A 13 20.78 18.86 -9.36
C GLY A 13 20.01 19.07 -8.07
N ALA A 14 20.47 19.99 -7.24
CA ALA A 14 19.87 20.30 -5.95
C ALA A 14 18.86 21.47 -5.97
N SER A 15 18.54 22.03 -7.17
CA SER A 15 17.65 23.22 -7.27
C SER A 15 16.25 23.00 -6.68
N ASN A 16 15.76 21.74 -6.68
CA ASN A 16 14.49 21.34 -6.08
C ASN A 16 14.71 20.24 -5.03
N GLY A 17 15.91 20.13 -4.49
CA GLY A 17 16.26 19.16 -3.46
C GLY A 17 15.69 19.58 -2.10
N GLN A 18 15.29 18.58 -1.30
CA GLN A 18 14.88 18.75 0.09
C GLN A 18 15.70 17.81 0.96
N LEU A 19 16.16 18.29 2.10
CA LEU A 19 16.94 17.53 3.06
C LEU A 19 16.25 17.58 4.42
N THR A 20 16.05 16.42 5.00
CA THR A 20 15.56 16.27 6.37
C THR A 20 16.56 15.43 7.16
N ILE A 21 16.90 15.89 8.33
CA ILE A 21 17.82 15.21 9.24
C ILE A 21 17.13 15.08 10.60
N VAL A 22 17.23 13.89 11.18
CA VAL A 22 16.76 13.59 12.54
C VAL A 22 17.90 12.87 13.28
N GLY A 23 18.18 13.29 14.50
CA GLY A 23 19.24 12.72 15.32
C GLY A 23 19.95 13.79 16.17
N ASP A 24 21.09 13.45 16.74
CA ASP A 24 21.95 14.34 17.52
C ASP A 24 23.01 14.96 16.61
N PHE A 25 22.91 16.25 16.30
CA PHE A 25 23.84 16.96 15.40
C PHE A 25 23.89 18.46 15.70
N ASP A 26 24.99 19.11 15.30
CA ASP A 26 25.11 20.57 15.29
C ASP A 26 24.46 21.16 14.03
N GLU A 27 23.37 21.95 14.19
CA GLU A 27 22.62 22.56 13.09
C GLU A 27 23.49 23.46 12.20
N LYS A 28 24.43 24.22 12.79
CA LYS A 28 25.29 25.16 12.06
C LYS A 28 26.30 24.41 11.20
N GLU A 29 26.91 23.36 11.74
CA GLU A 29 27.85 22.50 11.02
C GLU A 29 27.15 21.81 9.84
N ILE A 30 26.01 21.19 10.07
CA ILE A 30 25.22 20.51 9.02
C ILE A 30 24.74 21.49 7.96
N SER A 31 24.28 22.69 8.35
CA SER A 31 23.87 23.72 7.39
C SER A 31 25.06 24.20 6.54
N ALA A 32 26.23 24.39 7.13
CA ALA A 32 27.45 24.76 6.39
C ALA A 32 27.88 23.67 5.41
N LEU A 33 27.86 22.40 5.84
CA LEU A 33 28.20 21.26 5.02
C LEU A 33 27.21 21.09 3.87
N THR A 34 25.91 21.21 4.13
CA THR A 34 24.87 21.15 3.11
C THR A 34 25.05 22.22 2.03
N LYS A 35 25.35 23.45 2.44
CA LYS A 35 25.67 24.53 1.49
C LYS A 35 26.91 24.21 0.67
N GLN A 36 27.98 23.76 1.32
CA GLN A 36 29.24 23.39 0.65
C GLN A 36 29.01 22.30 -0.42
N LEU A 37 28.19 21.28 -0.12
CA LEU A 37 28.01 20.13 -1.00
C LEU A 37 27.00 20.39 -2.14
N PHE A 38 25.98 21.20 -1.90
CA PHE A 38 24.82 21.28 -2.80
C PHE A 38 24.51 22.66 -3.37
N ALA A 39 25.10 23.77 -2.84
CA ALA A 39 24.73 25.11 -3.27
C ALA A 39 24.99 25.35 -4.76
N ASP A 40 26.07 24.80 -5.30
CA ASP A 40 26.47 24.99 -6.71
C ASP A 40 25.98 23.87 -7.63
N TRP A 41 25.37 22.82 -7.10
CA TRP A 41 24.83 21.73 -7.90
C TRP A 41 23.43 22.08 -8.43
N LYS A 42 23.40 22.86 -9.50
CA LYS A 42 22.14 23.31 -10.11
C LYS A 42 21.57 22.28 -11.08
N SER A 43 20.25 22.10 -11.04
CA SER A 43 19.56 21.32 -12.07
C SER A 43 19.56 22.05 -13.41
N PRO A 44 20.06 21.46 -14.50
CA PRO A 44 20.16 22.16 -15.80
C PRO A 44 18.78 22.49 -16.40
N ARG A 45 17.78 21.66 -16.10
CA ARG A 45 16.41 21.87 -16.57
C ARG A 45 15.47 22.16 -15.40
N PRO A 46 14.42 22.98 -15.61
CA PRO A 46 13.43 23.23 -14.57
C PRO A 46 12.66 21.96 -14.24
N PHE A 47 12.32 21.79 -12.97
CA PHE A 47 11.46 20.71 -12.53
C PHE A 47 10.02 20.95 -13.00
N THR A 48 9.42 19.94 -13.61
CA THR A 48 8.00 19.90 -13.92
C THR A 48 7.42 18.58 -13.45
N ARG A 49 6.45 18.65 -12.54
CA ARG A 49 5.77 17.46 -12.05
C ARG A 49 4.90 16.83 -13.15
N ILE A 50 5.04 15.54 -13.36
CA ILE A 50 4.15 14.78 -14.23
C ILE A 50 2.90 14.43 -13.44
N LYS A 51 1.75 14.98 -13.84
CA LYS A 51 0.46 14.65 -13.25
C LYS A 51 0.08 13.22 -13.57
N GLN A 52 -0.39 12.48 -12.56
CA GLN A 52 -0.96 11.15 -12.73
C GLN A 52 -2.48 11.26 -12.84
N GLU A 53 -3.03 10.78 -13.94
CA GLU A 53 -4.47 10.76 -14.14
C GLU A 53 -5.05 9.40 -13.72
N TYR A 54 -6.26 9.45 -13.16
CA TYR A 54 -7.00 8.23 -12.88
C TYR A 54 -7.50 7.60 -14.18
N HIS A 55 -7.26 6.31 -14.33
CA HIS A 55 -7.79 5.50 -15.43
C HIS A 55 -8.64 4.37 -14.88
N ALA A 56 -9.91 4.31 -15.28
CA ALA A 56 -10.75 3.16 -15.08
C ALA A 56 -10.25 2.02 -15.98
N ILE A 57 -9.97 0.87 -15.38
CA ILE A 57 -9.45 -0.31 -16.08
C ILE A 57 -10.48 -1.43 -15.96
N ALA A 58 -10.85 -2.03 -17.10
CA ALA A 58 -11.68 -3.23 -17.09
C ALA A 58 -10.97 -4.37 -16.34
N PRO A 59 -11.64 -5.05 -15.41
CA PRO A 59 -11.03 -6.11 -14.62
C PRO A 59 -10.69 -7.31 -15.51
N ILE A 60 -9.56 -7.93 -15.21
CA ILE A 60 -9.18 -9.21 -15.82
C ILE A 60 -8.87 -10.22 -14.72
N ASN A 61 -9.09 -11.51 -15.00
CA ASN A 61 -8.61 -12.62 -14.20
C ASN A 61 -7.76 -13.53 -15.09
N LYS A 62 -6.45 -13.54 -14.89
CA LYS A 62 -5.52 -14.22 -15.78
C LYS A 62 -4.45 -14.99 -15.01
N SER A 63 -4.13 -16.19 -15.53
CA SER A 63 -3.02 -17.00 -15.04
C SER A 63 -1.90 -17.04 -16.07
N PHE A 64 -0.66 -16.96 -15.60
CA PHE A 64 0.55 -17.08 -16.39
C PHE A 64 1.34 -18.31 -15.92
N GLU A 65 1.71 -19.18 -16.86
CA GLU A 65 2.61 -20.29 -16.57
C GLU A 65 4.03 -19.77 -16.35
N THR A 66 4.63 -20.19 -15.24
CA THR A 66 6.03 -19.95 -14.92
C THR A 66 6.66 -21.27 -14.49
N PRO A 67 7.16 -22.06 -15.46
CA PRO A 67 7.71 -23.40 -15.21
C PRO A 67 8.80 -23.41 -14.15
N ASP A 68 8.93 -24.53 -13.44
CA ASP A 68 9.96 -24.79 -12.43
C ASP A 68 9.95 -23.86 -11.20
N LYS A 69 8.86 -23.12 -10.95
CA LYS A 69 8.68 -22.35 -9.73
C LYS A 69 7.90 -23.16 -8.69
N ALA A 70 8.53 -23.36 -7.53
CA ALA A 70 7.91 -24.10 -6.42
C ALA A 70 6.68 -23.36 -5.85
N ASN A 71 6.70 -22.03 -5.87
CA ASN A 71 5.63 -21.17 -5.39
C ASN A 71 4.99 -20.40 -6.54
N ALA A 72 3.69 -20.20 -6.43
CA ALA A 72 2.92 -19.27 -7.25
C ALA A 72 2.74 -17.94 -6.54
N PHE A 73 2.45 -16.92 -7.32
CA PHE A 73 2.19 -15.56 -6.86
C PHE A 73 0.79 -15.12 -7.29
N PHE A 74 0.05 -14.55 -6.34
CA PHE A 74 -1.26 -13.96 -6.53
C PHE A 74 -1.18 -12.45 -6.33
N ILE A 75 -1.76 -11.69 -7.25
CA ILE A 75 -1.94 -10.25 -7.16
C ILE A 75 -3.40 -9.94 -7.44
N ALA A 76 -3.99 -9.10 -6.59
CA ALA A 76 -5.27 -8.45 -6.84
C ALA A 76 -5.10 -6.94 -6.78
N ARG A 77 -5.68 -6.20 -7.73
CA ARG A 77 -5.58 -4.74 -7.79
C ARG A 77 -6.88 -4.10 -8.27
N LEU A 78 -7.22 -2.99 -7.63
CA LEU A 78 -8.30 -2.10 -8.03
C LEU A 78 -7.79 -0.66 -8.02
N ASN A 79 -7.94 0.07 -9.13
CA ASN A 79 -7.68 1.50 -9.16
C ASN A 79 -8.88 2.25 -8.60
N VAL A 80 -8.61 3.27 -7.78
CA VAL A 80 -9.64 4.06 -7.11
C VAL A 80 -9.39 5.54 -7.35
N LYS A 81 -10.42 6.30 -7.71
CA LYS A 81 -10.31 7.76 -7.88
C LYS A 81 -10.45 8.42 -6.52
N ILE A 82 -9.32 8.65 -5.84
CA ILE A 82 -9.27 9.20 -4.49
C ILE A 82 -7.90 9.84 -4.21
N ARG A 83 -7.87 10.84 -3.33
CA ARG A 83 -6.66 11.41 -2.70
C ARG A 83 -6.64 11.10 -1.21
N ASP A 84 -5.48 11.26 -0.59
CA ASP A 84 -5.27 11.02 0.85
C ASP A 84 -5.90 12.07 1.78
N ASP A 85 -6.35 13.20 1.23
CA ASP A 85 -7.13 14.23 1.94
C ASP A 85 -8.66 14.07 1.77
N ASN A 86 -9.11 13.03 1.09
CA ASN A 86 -10.53 12.71 0.97
C ASN A 86 -11.11 12.29 2.33
N PRO A 87 -12.31 12.77 2.71
CA PRO A 87 -12.94 12.42 3.99
C PRO A 87 -13.09 10.91 4.25
N ASP A 88 -13.25 10.10 3.20
CA ASP A 88 -13.39 8.64 3.30
C ASP A 88 -12.03 7.92 3.46
N TYR A 89 -10.90 8.61 3.28
CA TYR A 89 -9.58 7.97 3.24
C TYR A 89 -9.20 7.31 4.57
N ALA A 90 -9.48 7.97 5.69
CA ALA A 90 -9.23 7.40 7.02
C ALA A 90 -10.02 6.09 7.24
N ALA A 91 -11.29 6.07 6.81
CA ALA A 91 -12.13 4.89 6.89
C ALA A 91 -11.62 3.74 6.01
N LEU A 92 -11.15 4.04 4.79
CA LEU A 92 -10.53 3.05 3.89
C LEU A 92 -9.19 2.52 4.42
N ALA A 93 -8.37 3.37 5.02
CA ALA A 93 -7.12 2.97 5.64
C ALA A 93 -7.35 1.99 6.81
N LEU A 94 -8.32 2.31 7.68
CA LEU A 94 -8.70 1.43 8.79
C LEU A 94 -9.38 0.15 8.29
N GLY A 95 -10.27 0.23 7.31
CA GLY A 95 -10.91 -0.93 6.68
C GLY A 95 -9.91 -1.88 6.03
N ASN A 96 -8.92 -1.33 5.31
CA ASN A 96 -7.82 -2.13 4.77
C ASN A 96 -6.95 -2.76 5.86
N TYR A 97 -6.71 -2.05 6.98
CA TYR A 97 -5.97 -2.61 8.12
C TYR A 97 -6.65 -3.88 8.65
N MET A 98 -7.97 -3.86 8.82
CA MET A 98 -8.75 -5.04 9.23
C MET A 98 -8.79 -6.12 8.15
N LEU A 99 -8.85 -5.73 6.87
CA LEU A 99 -8.95 -6.68 5.76
C LEU A 99 -7.67 -7.47 5.54
N GLY A 100 -6.52 -6.80 5.41
CA GLY A 100 -5.26 -7.46 5.08
C GLY A 100 -3.99 -6.69 5.49
N GLY A 101 -4.12 -5.43 5.94
CA GLY A 101 -2.99 -4.59 6.35
C GLY A 101 -2.49 -4.84 7.78
N GLY A 102 -3.32 -5.38 8.66
CA GLY A 102 -3.03 -5.63 10.07
C GLY A 102 -2.25 -6.92 10.36
N PHE A 103 -1.46 -7.37 9.40
CA PHE A 103 -0.65 -8.57 9.49
C PHE A 103 -1.47 -9.81 9.92
N LEU A 104 -1.06 -10.55 10.96
CA LEU A 104 -1.70 -11.81 11.39
C LEU A 104 -3.14 -11.66 11.90
N ASN A 105 -3.53 -10.49 12.34
CA ASN A 105 -4.86 -10.21 12.89
C ASN A 105 -5.86 -9.75 11.82
N SER A 106 -5.43 -9.66 10.56
CA SER A 106 -6.32 -9.29 9.47
C SER A 106 -7.18 -10.47 8.99
N ARG A 107 -8.35 -10.18 8.41
CA ARG A 107 -9.28 -11.21 7.90
C ARG A 107 -8.63 -12.11 6.85
N LEU A 108 -7.88 -11.54 5.90
CA LEU A 108 -7.17 -12.32 4.88
C LEU A 108 -6.13 -13.26 5.50
N ALA A 109 -5.36 -12.80 6.48
CA ALA A 109 -4.37 -13.63 7.14
C ALA A 109 -5.04 -14.72 8.00
N THR A 110 -6.09 -14.36 8.74
CA THR A 110 -6.87 -15.32 9.53
C THR A 110 -7.48 -16.42 8.65
N ARG A 111 -8.08 -16.06 7.52
CA ARG A 111 -8.71 -17.02 6.60
C ARG A 111 -7.68 -17.85 5.85
N ILE A 112 -6.81 -17.18 5.09
CA ILE A 112 -5.93 -17.83 4.10
C ILE A 112 -4.74 -18.50 4.75
N ARG A 113 -4.15 -17.86 5.79
CA ARG A 113 -2.96 -18.39 6.46
C ARG A 113 -3.30 -19.31 7.62
N GLN A 114 -4.14 -18.82 8.57
CA GLN A 114 -4.32 -19.54 9.84
C GLN A 114 -5.33 -20.68 9.73
N LYS A 115 -6.49 -20.44 9.10
CA LYS A 115 -7.57 -21.43 9.01
C LYS A 115 -7.35 -22.44 7.90
N GLU A 116 -6.96 -21.99 6.72
CA GLU A 116 -6.88 -22.84 5.53
C GLU A 116 -5.45 -23.24 5.15
N GLY A 117 -4.41 -22.60 5.70
CA GLY A 117 -3.02 -22.94 5.43
C GLY A 117 -2.59 -22.79 3.97
N LEU A 118 -3.30 -21.97 3.18
CA LEU A 118 -3.05 -21.82 1.74
C LEU A 118 -1.81 -21.00 1.43
N SER A 119 -1.46 -20.05 2.31
CA SER A 119 -0.32 -19.16 2.18
C SER A 119 0.17 -18.72 3.54
N TYR A 120 1.47 -18.56 3.73
CA TYR A 120 2.02 -17.92 4.92
C TYR A 120 2.40 -16.46 4.70
N GLY A 121 2.21 -15.94 3.48
CA GLY A 121 2.45 -14.54 3.12
C GLY A 121 1.29 -13.95 2.33
N VAL A 122 0.25 -13.47 3.02
CA VAL A 122 -0.91 -12.78 2.44
C VAL A 122 -1.10 -11.43 3.12
N GLY A 123 -1.44 -10.42 2.34
CA GLY A 123 -1.73 -9.09 2.85
C GLY A 123 -2.38 -8.19 1.84
N SER A 124 -2.81 -7.01 2.29
CA SER A 124 -3.33 -5.96 1.42
C SER A 124 -2.84 -4.58 1.84
N SER A 125 -2.90 -3.64 0.91
CA SER A 125 -2.66 -2.22 1.13
C SER A 125 -3.69 -1.38 0.40
N PHE A 126 -4.03 -0.23 0.98
CA PHE A 126 -4.81 0.82 0.34
C PHE A 126 -3.98 2.10 0.34
N ASN A 127 -3.69 2.62 -0.83
CA ASN A 127 -2.88 3.81 -1.01
C ASN A 127 -3.64 4.83 -1.83
N ALA A 128 -3.48 6.11 -1.47
CA ALA A 128 -3.97 7.24 -2.24
C ALA A 128 -2.85 8.27 -2.42
N SER A 129 -2.78 8.88 -3.58
CA SER A 129 -1.83 9.94 -3.85
C SER A 129 -2.18 11.20 -3.06
N SER A 130 -1.17 11.93 -2.63
CA SER A 130 -1.34 13.22 -1.96
C SER A 130 -1.57 14.37 -2.95
N LEU A 131 -1.25 14.20 -4.22
CA LEU A 131 -1.27 15.28 -5.23
C LEU A 131 -2.33 15.08 -6.30
N ASP A 132 -2.65 13.84 -6.66
CA ASP A 132 -3.56 13.52 -7.76
C ASP A 132 -4.71 12.62 -7.26
N GLU A 133 -5.88 12.68 -7.91
CA GLU A 133 -7.01 11.80 -7.56
C GLU A 133 -6.76 10.36 -8.03
N THR A 134 -5.69 9.75 -7.56
CA THR A 134 -5.30 8.37 -7.89
C THR A 134 -5.00 7.59 -6.63
N GLY A 135 -5.64 6.45 -6.50
CA GLY A 135 -5.42 5.51 -5.42
C GLY A 135 -5.52 4.09 -5.92
N SER A 136 -5.18 3.14 -5.07
CA SER A 136 -5.34 1.73 -5.37
C SER A 136 -5.51 0.89 -4.12
N PHE A 137 -6.37 -0.11 -4.22
CA PHE A 137 -6.33 -1.30 -3.39
C PHE A 137 -5.42 -2.32 -4.06
N PHE A 138 -4.57 -2.95 -3.28
CA PHE A 138 -3.65 -4.00 -3.71
C PHE A 138 -3.65 -5.12 -2.69
N ALA A 139 -3.70 -6.36 -3.15
CA ALA A 139 -3.48 -7.53 -2.29
C ALA A 139 -2.56 -8.52 -3.00
N ASN A 140 -1.82 -9.28 -2.21
CA ASN A 140 -0.91 -10.30 -2.72
C ASN A 140 -0.83 -11.50 -1.78
N ALA A 141 -0.48 -12.65 -2.36
CA ALA A 141 -0.15 -13.86 -1.63
C ALA A 141 0.90 -14.69 -2.38
N ILE A 142 1.73 -15.41 -1.60
CA ILE A 142 2.65 -16.44 -2.11
C ILE A 142 2.09 -17.79 -1.66
N TYR A 143 1.90 -18.73 -2.58
CA TYR A 143 1.20 -19.96 -2.30
C TYR A 143 1.68 -21.14 -3.17
N ALA A 144 1.36 -22.38 -2.78
CA ALA A 144 1.63 -23.54 -3.59
C ALA A 144 0.68 -23.60 -4.81
N PRO A 145 1.16 -23.79 -6.06
CA PRO A 145 0.37 -23.67 -7.28
C PRO A 145 -0.92 -24.50 -7.30
N GLU A 146 -0.97 -25.64 -6.62
CA GLU A 146 -2.15 -26.50 -6.45
C GLU A 146 -3.29 -25.85 -5.65
N ASN A 147 -3.01 -24.79 -4.89
CA ASN A 147 -3.99 -24.06 -4.09
C ASN A 147 -4.60 -22.84 -4.80
N ALA A 148 -4.32 -22.63 -6.09
CA ALA A 148 -4.71 -21.42 -6.83
C ALA A 148 -6.21 -21.10 -6.73
N ASP A 149 -7.07 -22.08 -6.98
CA ASP A 149 -8.52 -21.88 -6.99
C ASP A 149 -9.08 -21.66 -5.57
N LYS A 150 -8.54 -22.39 -4.58
CA LYS A 150 -8.94 -22.25 -3.18
C LYS A 150 -8.56 -20.87 -2.63
N LEU A 151 -7.34 -20.41 -2.95
CA LEU A 151 -6.86 -19.11 -2.51
C LEU A 151 -7.69 -17.97 -3.14
N GLU A 152 -7.95 -18.03 -4.44
CA GLU A 152 -8.80 -17.04 -5.10
C GLU A 152 -10.23 -17.03 -4.53
N ALA A 153 -10.81 -18.19 -4.28
CA ALA A 153 -12.14 -18.29 -3.69
C ALA A 153 -12.17 -17.69 -2.27
N ALA A 154 -11.18 -18.01 -1.42
CA ALA A 154 -11.07 -17.46 -0.08
C ALA A 154 -10.87 -15.93 -0.09
N PHE A 155 -10.01 -15.42 -1.00
CA PHE A 155 -9.82 -13.99 -1.18
C PHE A 155 -11.12 -13.29 -1.57
N ARG A 156 -11.81 -13.78 -2.61
CA ARG A 156 -13.06 -13.17 -3.08
C ARG A 156 -14.16 -13.21 -2.03
N ASP A 157 -14.24 -14.28 -1.26
CA ASP A 157 -15.21 -14.41 -0.17
C ASP A 157 -14.97 -13.35 0.93
N GLU A 158 -13.71 -13.15 1.36
CA GLU A 158 -13.39 -12.13 2.36
C GLU A 158 -13.59 -10.70 1.84
N ILE A 159 -13.28 -10.42 0.56
CA ILE A 159 -13.59 -9.12 -0.04
C ILE A 159 -15.10 -8.87 -0.05
N ARG A 160 -15.89 -9.88 -0.48
CA ARG A 160 -17.34 -9.77 -0.50
C ARG A 160 -17.89 -9.52 0.92
N LYS A 161 -17.47 -10.30 1.92
CA LYS A 161 -17.90 -10.11 3.31
C LYS A 161 -17.57 -8.71 3.81
N ALA A 162 -16.35 -8.23 3.58
CA ALA A 162 -15.94 -6.89 3.99
C ALA A 162 -16.77 -5.78 3.36
N THR A 163 -17.34 -6.00 2.15
CA THR A 163 -18.11 -4.99 1.43
C THR A 163 -19.63 -5.14 1.57
N THR A 164 -20.14 -6.32 1.96
CA THR A 164 -21.59 -6.58 2.12
C THR A 164 -22.02 -6.68 3.58
N GLU A 165 -21.29 -7.43 4.40
CA GLU A 165 -21.56 -7.63 5.83
C GLU A 165 -20.87 -6.55 6.69
N GLY A 166 -19.71 -6.08 6.21
CA GLY A 166 -18.89 -5.08 6.89
C GLY A 166 -18.05 -5.64 8.02
N PHE A 167 -17.56 -4.73 8.86
CA PHE A 167 -16.79 -5.02 10.08
C PHE A 167 -17.64 -4.75 11.31
N THR A 168 -17.46 -5.55 12.36
CA THR A 168 -18.17 -5.39 13.62
C THR A 168 -17.62 -4.22 14.43
N ALA A 169 -18.36 -3.81 15.46
CA ALA A 169 -17.90 -2.76 16.35
C ALA A 169 -16.62 -3.14 17.10
N GLU A 170 -16.51 -4.41 17.51
CA GLU A 170 -15.32 -4.93 18.18
C GLU A 170 -14.11 -4.92 17.26
N GLU A 171 -14.27 -5.34 15.99
CA GLU A 171 -13.17 -5.29 14.99
C GLU A 171 -12.69 -3.87 14.78
N VAL A 172 -13.61 -2.90 14.65
CA VAL A 172 -13.27 -1.49 14.43
C VAL A 172 -12.54 -0.90 15.63
N GLU A 173 -13.00 -1.14 16.84
CA GLU A 173 -12.34 -0.60 18.05
C GLU A 173 -10.95 -1.23 18.28
N ALA A 174 -10.82 -2.54 18.08
CA ALA A 174 -9.51 -3.21 18.14
C ALA A 174 -8.56 -2.69 17.06
N ALA A 175 -9.07 -2.47 15.84
CA ALA A 175 -8.28 -1.94 14.73
C ALA A 175 -7.81 -0.50 14.97
N LYS A 176 -8.64 0.38 15.50
CA LYS A 176 -8.24 1.75 15.88
C LYS A 176 -7.04 1.73 16.82
N SER A 177 -7.14 0.95 17.90
CA SER A 177 -6.06 0.82 18.88
C SER A 177 -4.76 0.32 18.23
N GLY A 178 -4.80 -0.79 17.51
CA GLY A 178 -3.62 -1.37 16.85
C GLY A 178 -3.04 -0.46 15.77
N TYR A 179 -3.88 0.16 14.96
CA TYR A 179 -3.45 1.07 13.89
C TYR A 179 -2.75 2.32 14.45
N LEU A 180 -3.34 2.97 15.46
CA LEU A 180 -2.75 4.16 16.09
C LEU A 180 -1.46 3.84 16.82
N GLN A 181 -1.40 2.70 17.52
CA GLN A 181 -0.16 2.25 18.16
C GLN A 181 0.95 1.99 17.13
N SER A 182 0.65 1.36 16.01
CA SER A 182 1.64 1.11 14.95
C SER A 182 2.19 2.42 14.37
N ARG A 183 1.36 3.43 14.19
CA ARG A 183 1.79 4.77 13.74
C ARG A 183 2.68 5.47 14.77
N GLN A 184 2.37 5.36 16.05
CA GLN A 184 3.18 5.91 17.13
C GLN A 184 4.57 5.25 17.17
N LEU A 185 4.63 3.91 17.08
CA LEU A 185 5.90 3.18 17.02
C LEU A 185 6.73 3.53 15.78
N SER A 186 6.09 3.71 14.63
CA SER A 186 6.76 4.16 13.41
C SER A 186 7.43 5.54 13.60
N ARG A 187 6.76 6.50 14.21
CA ARG A 187 7.33 7.83 14.47
C ARG A 187 8.48 7.85 15.50
N ALA A 188 8.59 6.84 16.34
CA ALA A 188 9.70 6.70 17.26
C ALA A 188 11.01 6.26 16.57
N GLN A 189 10.98 5.92 15.28
CA GLN A 189 12.15 5.55 14.50
C GLN A 189 12.61 6.75 13.67
N ASP A 190 13.85 7.20 13.87
CA ASP A 190 14.41 8.39 13.22
C ASP A 190 14.28 8.36 11.70
N ARG A 191 14.55 7.20 11.08
CA ARG A 191 14.41 7.02 9.63
C ARG A 191 12.99 7.28 9.14
N GLU A 192 11.99 6.73 9.84
CA GLU A 192 10.58 6.87 9.47
C GLU A 192 10.10 8.30 9.70
N LEU A 193 10.55 8.92 10.80
CA LEU A 193 10.25 10.32 11.09
C LEU A 193 10.88 11.24 10.03
N ALA A 194 12.16 11.05 9.70
CA ALA A 194 12.84 11.84 8.67
C ALA A 194 12.15 11.71 7.31
N GLY A 195 11.80 10.49 6.88
CA GLY A 195 11.09 10.25 5.64
C GLY A 195 9.72 10.94 5.59
N ARG A 196 8.98 10.93 6.70
CA ARG A 196 7.69 11.60 6.82
C ARG A 196 7.81 13.11 6.76
N LEU A 197 8.74 13.70 7.52
CA LEU A 197 8.99 15.14 7.50
C LEU A 197 9.43 15.63 6.11
N ASN A 198 10.29 14.86 5.44
CA ASN A 198 10.69 15.16 4.06
C ASN A 198 9.49 15.14 3.09
N SER A 199 8.63 14.12 3.20
CA SER A 199 7.43 14.04 2.38
C SER A 199 6.49 15.22 2.64
N TYR A 200 6.33 15.63 3.88
CA TYR A 200 5.48 16.79 4.21
C TYR A 200 6.07 18.11 3.71
N LEU A 201 7.38 18.27 3.78
CA LEU A 201 8.04 19.43 3.18
C LEU A 201 7.75 19.51 1.67
N TYR A 202 7.84 18.40 0.95
CA TYR A 202 7.51 18.33 -0.48
C TYR A 202 6.03 18.63 -0.78
N LEU A 203 5.12 18.24 0.13
CA LEU A 203 3.68 18.39 -0.03
C LEU A 203 3.11 19.70 0.53
N ASP A 204 3.98 20.59 1.05
CA ASP A 204 3.57 21.80 1.78
C ASP A 204 2.62 21.46 2.94
N ARG A 205 2.95 20.41 3.70
CA ARG A 205 2.21 19.92 4.86
C ARG A 205 3.08 19.99 6.12
N THR A 206 2.45 19.87 7.26
CA THR A 206 3.13 19.76 8.56
C THR A 206 2.68 18.49 9.27
N ILE A 207 3.29 18.20 10.42
CA ILE A 207 2.87 17.08 11.29
C ILE A 207 1.42 17.22 11.78
N ALA A 208 0.81 18.42 11.67
CA ALA A 208 -0.60 18.62 11.96
C ALA A 208 -1.53 17.79 11.05
N PHE A 209 -1.09 17.49 9.82
CA PHE A 209 -1.80 16.57 8.93
C PHE A 209 -1.92 15.16 9.53
N ASP A 210 -0.83 14.66 10.13
CA ASP A 210 -0.83 13.38 10.84
C ASP A 210 -1.78 13.39 12.05
N ALA A 211 -1.72 14.45 12.84
CA ALA A 211 -2.58 14.60 14.02
C ALA A 211 -4.07 14.63 13.63
N ALA A 212 -4.41 15.37 12.57
CA ALA A 212 -5.78 15.41 12.05
C ALA A 212 -6.25 14.04 11.53
N PHE A 213 -5.40 13.34 10.80
CA PHE A 213 -5.70 11.99 10.30
C PHE A 213 -5.92 11.00 11.46
N GLU A 214 -5.07 11.03 12.49
CA GLU A 214 -5.22 10.16 13.66
C GLU A 214 -6.48 10.48 14.47
N GLU A 215 -6.85 11.75 14.54
CA GLU A 215 -8.11 12.15 15.17
C GLU A 215 -9.32 11.65 14.36
N GLN A 216 -9.26 11.69 13.02
CA GLN A 216 -10.28 11.06 12.18
C GLN A 216 -10.40 9.56 12.49
N ILE A 217 -9.28 8.82 12.54
CA ILE A 217 -9.27 7.37 12.86
C ILE A 217 -9.94 7.12 14.22
N LYS A 218 -9.63 7.90 15.26
CA LYS A 218 -10.23 7.76 16.61
C LYS A 218 -11.75 7.89 16.57
N ASN A 219 -12.25 8.82 15.77
CA ASN A 219 -13.67 9.18 15.72
C ASN A 219 -14.49 8.36 14.71
N LEU A 220 -13.86 7.46 13.94
CA LEU A 220 -14.58 6.60 12.99
C LEU A 220 -15.58 5.69 13.70
N THR A 221 -16.74 5.58 13.10
CA THR A 221 -17.77 4.59 13.48
C THR A 221 -17.73 3.38 12.56
N PRO A 222 -18.21 2.21 13.00
CA PRO A 222 -18.36 1.04 12.13
C PRO A 222 -19.15 1.34 10.85
N ALA A 223 -20.21 2.13 10.96
CA ALA A 223 -21.03 2.53 9.83
C ALA A 223 -20.24 3.32 8.76
N GLN A 224 -19.37 4.25 9.19
CA GLN A 224 -18.53 5.03 8.28
C GLN A 224 -17.49 4.15 7.56
N VAL A 225 -16.82 3.25 8.30
CA VAL A 225 -15.86 2.32 7.72
C VAL A 225 -16.53 1.41 6.70
N ASN A 226 -17.67 0.81 7.05
CA ASN A 226 -18.41 -0.10 6.17
C ASN A 226 -18.96 0.62 4.93
N ALA A 227 -19.45 1.85 5.08
CA ALA A 227 -19.90 2.66 3.94
C ALA A 227 -18.75 2.99 2.98
N ALA A 228 -17.58 3.38 3.49
CA ALA A 228 -16.41 3.65 2.67
C ALA A 228 -15.91 2.38 1.94
N MET A 229 -15.80 1.26 2.64
CA MET A 229 -15.40 -0.02 2.03
C MET A 229 -16.36 -0.43 0.92
N LYS A 230 -17.66 -0.37 1.15
CA LYS A 230 -18.68 -0.67 0.15
C LYS A 230 -18.63 0.25 -1.06
N LYS A 231 -18.36 1.55 -0.84
CA LYS A 231 -18.32 2.56 -1.91
C LYS A 231 -17.12 2.40 -2.84
N TYR A 232 -15.95 2.11 -2.28
CA TYR A 232 -14.68 2.15 -3.03
C TYR A 232 -14.10 0.79 -3.39
N ILE A 233 -14.38 -0.26 -2.62
CA ILE A 233 -13.91 -1.61 -2.92
C ILE A 233 -15.02 -2.37 -3.63
N THR A 234 -14.98 -2.36 -4.96
CA THR A 234 -15.95 -3.02 -5.83
C THR A 234 -15.41 -4.40 -6.22
N PRO A 235 -15.94 -5.52 -5.65
CA PRO A 235 -15.36 -6.86 -5.83
C PRO A 235 -15.21 -7.28 -7.29
N ASP A 236 -16.21 -6.95 -8.13
CA ASP A 236 -16.23 -7.33 -9.54
C ASP A 236 -15.29 -6.50 -10.42
N SER A 237 -14.76 -5.38 -9.90
CA SER A 237 -13.81 -4.52 -10.59
C SER A 237 -12.36 -4.84 -10.25
N ILE A 238 -12.10 -5.85 -9.41
CA ILE A 238 -10.75 -6.25 -9.02
C ILE A 238 -10.11 -7.09 -10.13
N THR A 239 -9.00 -6.60 -10.66
CA THR A 239 -8.11 -7.39 -11.52
C THR A 239 -7.34 -8.40 -10.68
N ILE A 240 -7.32 -9.66 -11.12
CA ILE A 240 -6.57 -10.75 -10.50
C ILE A 240 -5.57 -11.33 -11.49
N ILE A 241 -4.32 -11.42 -11.07
CA ILE A 241 -3.24 -12.07 -11.82
C ILE A 241 -2.62 -13.15 -10.95
N LYS A 242 -2.43 -14.32 -11.55
CA LYS A 242 -1.74 -15.45 -10.92
C LYS A 242 -0.56 -15.86 -11.81
N ALA A 243 0.58 -16.16 -11.21
CA ALA A 243 1.73 -16.69 -11.92
C ALA A 243 2.29 -17.88 -11.14
N GLY A 244 2.53 -19.02 -11.81
CA GLY A 244 2.99 -20.24 -11.17
C GLY A 244 3.13 -21.39 -12.15
N ASP A 245 3.68 -22.51 -11.69
CA ASP A 245 3.77 -23.79 -12.45
C ASP A 245 2.48 -24.60 -12.25
N PHE A 246 1.40 -24.14 -12.89
CA PHE A 246 0.08 -24.76 -12.76
C PHE A 246 -0.05 -26.06 -13.53
N ALA A 247 0.72 -26.23 -14.60
CA ALA A 247 0.75 -27.47 -15.39
C ALA A 247 1.29 -28.62 -14.52
N LYS A 248 2.43 -28.44 -13.88
CA LYS A 248 3.04 -29.42 -12.97
C LYS A 248 2.17 -29.69 -11.73
N ALA A 249 1.50 -28.66 -11.21
CA ALA A 249 0.56 -28.82 -10.10
C ALA A 249 -0.62 -29.73 -10.47
N LYS A 250 -1.19 -29.58 -11.68
CA LYS A 250 -2.28 -30.42 -12.18
C LYS A 250 -1.86 -31.88 -12.39
N GLU A 251 -0.63 -32.11 -12.86
CA GLU A 251 -0.09 -33.46 -13.01
C GLU A 251 0.06 -34.17 -11.64
N LYS A 252 0.60 -33.48 -10.64
CA LYS A 252 0.71 -34.00 -9.27
C LYS A 252 -0.63 -34.40 -8.68
N LEU A 253 -1.66 -33.58 -8.88
CA LEU A 253 -3.02 -33.89 -8.36
C LEU A 253 -3.63 -35.15 -9.02
N LYS A 254 -3.29 -35.44 -10.28
CA LYS A 254 -3.76 -36.67 -10.96
C LYS A 254 -3.06 -37.93 -10.46
N THR A 255 -1.83 -37.83 -9.95
CA THR A 255 -1.05 -38.97 -9.44
C THR A 255 -1.36 -39.36 -8.00
N VAL A 256 -2.10 -38.52 -7.28
CA VAL A 256 -2.49 -38.75 -5.86
C VAL A 256 -3.94 -39.28 -5.73
N GLN A 257 -4.69 -39.32 -6.82
CA GLN A 257 -6.01 -39.99 -6.91
C GLN A 257 -5.86 -41.42 -7.44
#